data_983346ad700964d890126bac26d0dc18
#
_entry.id   983346ad700964d890126bac26d0dc18
#
_cell.length_a   1.000
_cell.length_b   1.000
_cell.length_c   1.000
_cell.angle_alpha   90.00
_cell.angle_beta   90.00
_cell.angle_gamma   90.00
#
_symmetry.space_group_name_H-M   'P 1'
#
loop_
_entity.id
_entity.type
_entity.pdbx_description
1 polymer ?
#
loop_
_entity_poly.entity_id
_entity_poly.type
_entity_poly.pdbx_seq_one_letter_code
_entity_poly.pdbx_strand_id
1 'polypeptide(L)'
;GTYESTYSAFHLRQQGTALNGCYEYNDGLLTGVIEGRVMKLTWTEDGGRTRGPAVMVFAPDGTSFRGFWWRESEVRGAPSGVWDGTRKSPQVGGCPHWSGSVGGELKSKLAREGRARLYGILFDTDSAVIKAESKPVLDEVVKLLKSETAWSLLIEGHTDATGGSAHNQALSQQRAEAVKAYLGAGGIVASRLTCAGFGQSRPVAGNDTELGRAQNRRVELVRK
;
A
#
# COMPACT_ATOMS: atom_id res chain seq x y z
N GLY A 1 14.60 4.73 8.52
CA GLY A 1 15.31 5.86 9.11
C GLY A 1 14.45 7.10 9.25
N THR A 2 15.02 8.11 9.87
CA THR A 2 14.41 9.43 10.01
C THR A 2 15.11 10.42 9.09
N TYR A 3 14.32 11.19 8.36
CA TYR A 3 14.78 12.21 7.41
C TYR A 3 14.18 13.56 7.78
N GLU A 4 14.97 14.63 7.66
CA GLU A 4 14.44 15.97 7.63
C GLU A 4 13.97 16.27 6.22
N SER A 5 12.71 16.62 6.06
CA SER A 5 12.10 16.84 4.75
C SER A 5 11.52 18.24 4.61
N THR A 6 11.12 18.55 3.38
CA THR A 6 10.50 19.85 3.02
C THR A 6 9.30 20.23 3.89
N TYR A 7 8.55 19.26 4.41
CA TYR A 7 7.31 19.52 5.15
C TYR A 7 7.42 19.26 6.65
N SER A 8 8.23 18.28 7.08
CA SER A 8 8.54 18.01 8.50
C SER A 8 9.49 16.80 8.59
N ALA A 9 9.78 16.35 9.81
CA ALA A 9 10.50 15.09 10.01
C ALA A 9 9.71 13.92 9.39
N PHE A 10 10.40 13.13 8.60
CA PHE A 10 9.86 12.03 7.80
C PHE A 10 10.40 10.71 8.35
N HIS A 11 9.54 9.89 8.91
CA HIS A 11 9.92 8.61 9.51
C HIS A 11 9.50 7.48 8.60
N LEU A 12 10.46 6.71 8.09
CA LEU A 12 10.24 5.61 7.16
C LEU A 12 10.74 4.29 7.72
N ARG A 13 9.87 3.29 7.69
CA ARG A 13 10.17 1.89 7.99
C ARG A 13 9.99 1.04 6.73
N GLN A 14 10.97 0.17 6.50
CA GLN A 14 10.95 -0.79 5.40
C GLN A 14 10.83 -2.21 5.94
N GLN A 15 9.97 -3.03 5.32
CA GLN A 15 9.85 -4.47 5.54
C GLN A 15 9.78 -5.16 4.18
N GLY A 16 10.88 -5.82 3.76
CA GLY A 16 11.00 -6.27 2.38
C GLY A 16 10.93 -5.09 1.41
N THR A 17 10.00 -5.13 0.47
CA THR A 17 9.72 -4.00 -0.43
C THR A 17 8.67 -3.03 0.12
N ALA A 18 7.93 -3.40 1.16
CA ALA A 18 6.91 -2.53 1.72
C ALA A 18 7.53 -1.37 2.51
N LEU A 19 6.95 -0.20 2.32
CA LEU A 19 7.26 1.02 3.07
C LEU A 19 6.04 1.49 3.82
N ASN A 20 6.24 1.89 5.06
CA ASN A 20 5.30 2.69 5.82
C ASN A 20 6.03 3.78 6.58
N GLY A 21 5.31 4.82 6.93
CA GLY A 21 5.92 5.94 7.62
C GLY A 21 4.92 7.00 8.04
N CYS A 22 5.46 8.03 8.67
CA CYS A 22 4.69 9.19 9.08
C CYS A 22 5.50 10.48 8.98
N TYR A 23 4.78 11.59 9.02
CA TYR A 23 5.30 12.94 9.21
C TYR A 23 4.27 13.77 10.00
N GLU A 24 4.75 14.80 10.71
CA GLU A 24 3.87 15.50 11.68
C GLU A 24 2.86 16.45 11.02
N TYR A 25 3.15 16.96 9.82
CA TYR A 25 2.24 17.86 9.14
C TYR A 25 0.90 17.17 8.86
N ASN A 26 -0.19 17.73 9.34
CA ASN A 26 -1.58 17.26 9.17
C ASN A 26 -1.76 15.75 9.46
N ASP A 27 -1.07 15.22 10.47
CA ASP A 27 -1.12 13.80 10.82
C ASP A 27 -0.80 12.87 9.63
N GLY A 28 0.25 13.23 8.89
CA GLY A 28 0.63 12.59 7.65
C GLY A 28 1.08 11.15 7.82
N LEU A 29 0.53 10.26 6.99
CA LEU A 29 0.90 8.85 6.90
C LEU A 29 1.38 8.50 5.50
N LEU A 30 2.28 7.54 5.42
CA LEU A 30 2.92 7.06 4.21
C LEU A 30 2.80 5.55 4.11
N THR A 31 2.34 5.07 2.97
CA THR A 31 2.31 3.64 2.67
C THR A 31 2.69 3.42 1.22
N GLY A 32 3.42 2.36 0.93
CA GLY A 32 3.80 2.04 -0.45
C GLY A 32 4.89 1.00 -0.54
N VAL A 33 5.67 1.09 -1.60
CA VAL A 33 6.72 0.13 -1.91
C VAL A 33 8.01 0.83 -2.33
N ILE A 34 9.13 0.11 -2.19
CA ILE A 34 10.42 0.50 -2.75
C ILE A 34 10.89 -0.58 -3.74
N GLU A 35 11.28 -0.16 -4.92
CA GLU A 35 11.86 -1.00 -5.97
C GLU A 35 13.23 -0.42 -6.31
N GLY A 36 14.29 -1.13 -5.92
CA GLY A 36 15.64 -0.58 -5.95
C GLY A 36 15.74 0.68 -5.10
N ARG A 37 15.92 1.85 -5.73
CA ARG A 37 15.96 3.15 -5.05
C ARG A 37 14.69 3.98 -5.21
N VAL A 38 13.71 3.48 -5.95
CA VAL A 38 12.47 4.20 -6.25
C VAL A 38 11.40 3.85 -5.21
N MET A 39 10.95 4.83 -4.47
CA MET A 39 9.79 4.75 -3.58
C MET A 39 8.53 5.16 -4.35
N LYS A 40 7.52 4.31 -4.35
CA LYS A 40 6.17 4.59 -4.85
C LYS A 40 5.24 4.59 -3.65
N LEU A 41 4.80 5.75 -3.23
CA LEU A 41 4.06 5.96 -1.99
C LEU A 41 2.66 6.51 -2.26
N THR A 42 1.76 6.24 -1.36
CA THR A 42 0.55 7.03 -1.12
C THR A 42 0.73 7.78 0.21
N TRP A 43 0.57 9.07 0.17
CA TRP A 43 0.48 9.90 1.36
C TRP A 43 -0.99 10.16 1.70
N THR A 44 -1.29 10.29 3.00
CA THR A 44 -2.61 10.67 3.50
C THR A 44 -2.45 11.66 4.65
N GLU A 45 -3.34 12.64 4.74
CA GLU A 45 -3.39 13.65 5.79
C GLU A 45 -4.81 13.80 6.32
N ASP A 46 -4.98 14.50 7.44
CA ASP A 46 -6.29 14.79 8.05
C ASP A 46 -7.17 13.55 8.22
N GLY A 47 -6.58 12.45 8.69
CA GLY A 47 -7.30 11.19 8.84
C GLY A 47 -7.74 10.55 7.52
N GLY A 48 -7.05 10.88 6.41
CA GLY A 48 -7.32 10.34 5.07
C GLY A 48 -8.23 11.19 4.20
N ARG A 49 -8.61 12.39 4.65
CA ARG A 49 -9.42 13.34 3.86
C ARG A 49 -8.66 13.88 2.66
N THR A 50 -7.38 14.17 2.87
CA THR A 50 -6.46 14.59 1.80
C THR A 50 -5.47 13.47 1.55
N ARG A 51 -5.21 13.17 0.30
CA ARG A 51 -4.31 12.08 -0.10
C ARG A 51 -3.85 12.22 -1.54
N GLY A 52 -2.81 11.45 -1.86
CA GLY A 52 -2.34 11.34 -3.23
C GLY A 52 -1.12 10.44 -3.35
N PRO A 53 -0.69 10.17 -4.58
CA PRO A 53 0.54 9.44 -4.83
C PRO A 53 1.76 10.33 -4.67
N ALA A 54 2.89 9.69 -4.36
CA ALA A 54 4.22 10.27 -4.44
C ALA A 54 5.21 9.28 -5.03
N VAL A 55 6.15 9.78 -5.81
CA VAL A 55 7.27 9.00 -6.35
C VAL A 55 8.56 9.71 -5.99
N MET A 56 9.43 9.03 -5.28
CA MET A 56 10.70 9.57 -4.80
C MET A 56 11.84 8.61 -5.11
N VAL A 57 13.05 9.13 -5.25
CA VAL A 57 14.25 8.33 -5.50
C VAL A 57 15.28 8.62 -4.43
N PHE A 58 15.80 7.56 -3.81
CA PHE A 58 16.95 7.69 -2.92
C PHE A 58 18.24 7.97 -3.68
N ALA A 59 19.10 8.78 -3.09
CA ALA A 59 20.50 8.86 -3.48
C ALA A 59 21.16 7.46 -3.38
N PRO A 60 22.24 7.16 -4.13
CA PRO A 60 22.88 5.84 -4.10
C PRO A 60 23.31 5.38 -2.72
N ASP A 61 23.71 6.30 -1.86
CA ASP A 61 24.16 6.08 -0.48
C ASP A 61 23.01 6.05 0.55
N GLY A 62 21.76 6.28 0.11
CA GLY A 62 20.60 6.32 0.97
C GLY A 62 20.53 7.50 1.95
N THR A 63 21.42 8.52 1.79
CA THR A 63 21.47 9.66 2.70
C THR A 63 20.42 10.72 2.43
N SER A 64 19.82 10.70 1.24
CA SER A 64 18.77 11.64 0.86
C SER A 64 17.80 11.00 -0.12
N PHE A 65 16.67 11.63 -0.28
CA PHE A 65 15.71 11.31 -1.33
C PHE A 65 15.20 12.61 -1.96
N ARG A 66 14.74 12.49 -3.21
CA ARG A 66 14.05 13.55 -3.92
C ARG A 66 12.94 12.98 -4.77
N GLY A 67 11.82 13.71 -4.89
CA GLY A 67 10.73 13.28 -5.74
C GLY A 67 9.58 14.27 -5.82
N PHE A 68 8.47 13.75 -6.30
CA PHE A 68 7.27 14.52 -6.56
C PHE A 68 6.07 13.87 -5.89
N TRP A 69 5.09 14.71 -5.55
CA TRP A 69 3.80 14.25 -5.06
C TRP A 69 2.66 14.97 -5.81
N TRP A 70 1.50 14.32 -5.83
CA TRP A 70 0.28 14.83 -6.45
C TRP A 70 -0.87 14.73 -5.45
N ARG A 71 -1.81 15.66 -5.50
CA ARG A 71 -3.14 15.45 -4.92
C ARG A 71 -3.91 14.46 -5.78
N GLU A 72 -4.76 13.64 -5.18
CA GLU A 72 -5.53 12.60 -5.90
C GLU A 72 -6.35 13.22 -7.05
N SER A 73 -6.88 14.43 -6.88
CA SER A 73 -7.61 15.18 -7.92
C SER A 73 -6.74 15.69 -9.07
N GLU A 74 -5.42 15.71 -8.91
CA GLU A 74 -4.47 16.35 -9.84
C GLU A 74 -3.50 15.36 -10.49
N VAL A 75 -3.70 14.04 -10.30
CA VAL A 75 -2.76 12.98 -10.74
C VAL A 75 -2.48 13.00 -12.25
N ARG A 76 -3.34 13.61 -13.06
CA ARG A 76 -3.15 13.71 -14.52
C ARG A 76 -2.35 14.95 -14.95
N GLY A 77 -2.06 15.85 -14.03
CA GLY A 77 -1.36 17.10 -14.27
C GLY A 77 0.12 17.08 -13.88
N ALA A 78 0.70 18.27 -13.88
CA ALA A 78 2.01 18.49 -13.28
C ALA A 78 1.99 18.09 -11.79
N PRO A 79 3.15 17.73 -11.21
CA PRO A 79 3.23 17.48 -9.76
C PRO A 79 2.68 18.66 -8.95
N SER A 80 1.94 18.34 -7.88
CA SER A 80 1.46 19.36 -6.93
C SER A 80 2.60 19.93 -6.09
N GLY A 81 3.72 19.20 -5.99
CA GLY A 81 4.92 19.68 -5.33
C GLY A 81 6.11 18.73 -5.39
N VAL A 82 7.22 19.23 -4.85
CA VAL A 82 8.48 18.50 -4.69
C VAL A 82 8.59 18.06 -3.23
N TRP A 83 9.15 16.87 -3.01
CA TRP A 83 9.42 16.33 -1.70
C TRP A 83 10.86 15.84 -1.62
N ASP A 84 11.66 16.56 -0.88
CA ASP A 84 13.06 16.26 -0.64
C ASP A 84 13.28 15.93 0.83
N GLY A 85 14.25 15.05 1.11
CA GLY A 85 14.62 14.75 2.48
C GLY A 85 16.07 14.33 2.62
N THR A 86 16.68 14.72 3.74
CA THR A 86 18.04 14.34 4.12
C THR A 86 18.02 13.53 5.40
N ARG A 87 18.74 12.41 5.42
CA ARG A 87 18.78 11.48 6.56
C ARG A 87 19.39 12.14 7.79
N LYS A 88 18.66 12.13 8.87
CA LYS A 88 19.13 12.58 10.20
C LYS A 88 19.54 11.41 11.09
N SER A 89 18.87 10.25 10.94
CA SER A 89 19.13 9.08 11.76
C SER A 89 18.82 7.79 11.00
N PRO A 90 19.63 6.73 11.16
CA PRO A 90 19.28 5.40 10.71
C PRO A 90 18.13 4.79 11.51
N GLN A 91 17.90 5.24 12.73
CA GLN A 91 16.77 4.83 13.56
C GLN A 91 15.48 5.44 12.99
N VAL A 92 14.44 4.62 13.00
CA VAL A 92 13.10 5.07 12.65
C VAL A 92 12.49 5.74 13.85
N GLY A 93 12.26 7.04 13.78
CA GLY A 93 11.46 7.76 14.76
C GLY A 93 9.98 7.43 14.64
N GLY A 94 9.12 8.28 15.15
CA GLY A 94 7.67 8.08 15.08
C GLY A 94 6.90 9.39 15.26
N CYS A 95 5.64 9.35 14.90
CA CYS A 95 4.68 10.41 15.13
C CYS A 95 3.58 9.87 16.07
N PRO A 96 2.92 10.72 16.88
CA PRO A 96 1.90 10.25 17.82
C PRO A 96 0.73 9.49 17.17
N HIS A 97 0.39 9.83 15.94
CA HIS A 97 -0.70 9.23 15.15
C HIS A 97 -0.28 7.98 14.37
N TRP A 98 0.99 7.57 14.38
CA TRP A 98 1.51 6.44 13.61
C TRP A 98 1.77 5.21 14.50
N SER A 99 1.24 4.08 14.11
CA SER A 99 1.43 2.81 14.82
C SER A 99 2.84 2.22 14.73
N GLY A 100 3.69 2.76 13.84
CA GLY A 100 5.04 2.31 13.63
C GLY A 100 5.19 0.98 12.86
N SER A 101 4.10 0.40 12.37
CA SER A 101 4.14 -0.87 11.63
C SER A 101 3.06 -0.96 10.55
N VAL A 102 3.33 -1.76 9.50
CA VAL A 102 2.32 -2.06 8.47
C VAL A 102 1.07 -2.69 9.09
N GLY A 103 1.26 -3.63 10.02
CA GLY A 103 0.15 -4.30 10.70
C GLY A 103 -0.69 -3.35 11.55
N GLY A 104 -0.07 -2.41 12.25
CA GLY A 104 -0.77 -1.41 13.04
C GLY A 104 -1.58 -0.42 12.20
N GLU A 105 -1.01 0.07 11.08
CA GLU A 105 -1.73 0.91 10.13
C GLU A 105 -2.91 0.18 9.51
N LEU A 106 -2.69 -1.08 9.12
CA LEU A 106 -3.73 -1.94 8.57
C LEU A 106 -4.87 -2.14 9.58
N LYS A 107 -4.54 -2.42 10.85
CA LYS A 107 -5.49 -2.52 11.96
C LYS A 107 -6.32 -1.25 12.12
N SER A 108 -5.64 -0.11 12.18
CA SER A 108 -6.29 1.20 12.34
C SER A 108 -7.26 1.50 11.20
N LYS A 109 -6.85 1.28 9.94
CA LYS A 109 -7.71 1.48 8.76
C LYS A 109 -8.90 0.53 8.76
N LEU A 110 -8.69 -0.76 8.98
CA LEU A 110 -9.77 -1.74 9.02
C LEU A 110 -10.74 -1.49 10.18
N ALA A 111 -10.25 -1.01 11.32
CA ALA A 111 -11.11 -0.66 12.46
C ALA A 111 -11.98 0.57 12.17
N ARG A 112 -11.41 1.62 11.58
CA ARG A 112 -12.07 2.92 11.33
C ARG A 112 -12.92 2.94 10.08
N GLU A 113 -12.37 2.42 8.97
CA GLU A 113 -12.92 2.56 7.62
C GLU A 113 -13.58 1.28 7.12
N GLY A 114 -13.37 0.16 7.84
CA GLY A 114 -13.81 -1.17 7.41
C GLY A 114 -13.08 -1.71 6.18
N ARG A 115 -12.15 -0.93 5.62
CA ARG A 115 -11.46 -1.23 4.36
C ARG A 115 -10.01 -0.77 4.40
N ALA A 116 -9.10 -1.55 3.80
CA ALA A 116 -7.71 -1.15 3.62
C ALA A 116 -7.13 -1.72 2.32
N ARG A 117 -6.34 -0.91 1.61
CA ARG A 117 -5.55 -1.37 0.46
C ARG A 117 -4.28 -2.02 0.96
N LEU A 118 -3.93 -3.18 0.39
CA LEU A 118 -2.63 -3.82 0.63
C LEU A 118 -1.62 -3.31 -0.40
N TYR A 119 -0.74 -2.46 0.04
CA TYR A 119 0.41 -2.05 -0.76
C TYR A 119 1.50 -3.12 -0.69
N GLY A 120 2.21 -3.35 -1.80
CA GLY A 120 3.30 -4.33 -1.86
C GLY A 120 2.88 -5.77 -2.11
N ILE A 121 1.63 -6.03 -2.46
CA ILE A 121 1.23 -7.33 -3.01
C ILE A 121 1.49 -7.33 -4.51
N LEU A 122 2.55 -8.01 -4.90
CA LEU A 122 3.06 -8.07 -6.26
C LEU A 122 2.79 -9.44 -6.87
N PHE A 123 2.42 -9.43 -8.14
CA PHE A 123 2.26 -10.59 -8.99
C PHE A 123 3.08 -10.39 -10.26
N ASP A 124 3.44 -11.46 -10.94
CA ASP A 124 3.96 -11.35 -12.29
C ASP A 124 2.87 -10.94 -13.27
N THR A 125 3.28 -10.45 -14.44
CA THR A 125 2.35 -10.09 -15.51
C THR A 125 1.50 -11.31 -15.85
N ASP A 126 0.20 -11.09 -15.93
CA ASP A 126 -0.79 -12.13 -16.27
C ASP A 126 -0.74 -13.38 -15.37
N SER A 127 -0.40 -13.19 -14.09
CA SER A 127 -0.21 -14.27 -13.12
C SER A 127 -0.88 -13.95 -11.79
N ALA A 128 -1.25 -14.99 -11.06
CA ALA A 128 -1.71 -14.94 -9.67
C ALA A 128 -0.68 -15.48 -8.68
N VAL A 129 0.55 -15.77 -9.13
CA VAL A 129 1.64 -16.21 -8.26
C VAL A 129 2.13 -15.03 -7.43
N ILE A 130 2.01 -15.15 -6.11
CA ILE A 130 2.45 -14.10 -5.16
C ILE A 130 3.99 -14.10 -5.14
N LYS A 131 4.58 -12.95 -5.44
CA LYS A 131 6.04 -12.76 -5.37
C LYS A 131 6.55 -12.85 -3.94
N ALA A 132 7.79 -13.30 -3.79
CA ALA A 132 8.43 -13.47 -2.48
C ALA A 132 8.45 -12.15 -1.67
N GLU A 133 8.61 -11.03 -2.35
CA GLU A 133 8.66 -9.68 -1.76
C GLU A 133 7.32 -9.27 -1.11
N SER A 134 6.21 -9.90 -1.50
CA SER A 134 4.88 -9.64 -0.93
C SER A 134 4.63 -10.35 0.41
N LYS A 135 5.40 -11.42 0.69
CA LYS A 135 5.18 -12.25 1.88
C LYS A 135 5.24 -11.48 3.19
N PRO A 136 6.21 -10.57 3.43
CA PRO A 136 6.24 -9.81 4.69
C PRO A 136 4.96 -9.01 4.96
N VAL A 137 4.33 -8.47 3.93
CA VAL A 137 3.05 -7.74 4.08
C VAL A 137 1.92 -8.69 4.43
N LEU A 138 1.85 -9.85 3.78
CA LEU A 138 0.84 -10.87 4.07
C LEU A 138 1.02 -11.49 5.45
N ASP A 139 2.26 -11.65 5.92
CA ASP A 139 2.56 -12.12 7.28
C ASP A 139 2.04 -11.14 8.34
N GLU A 140 2.08 -9.82 8.08
CA GLU A 140 1.47 -8.83 8.97
C GLU A 140 -0.06 -8.94 8.98
N VAL A 141 -0.70 -9.27 7.85
CA VAL A 141 -2.14 -9.58 7.81
C VAL A 141 -2.46 -10.84 8.62
N VAL A 142 -1.63 -11.88 8.53
CA VAL A 142 -1.78 -13.11 9.34
C VAL A 142 -1.68 -12.78 10.83
N LYS A 143 -0.66 -12.02 11.25
CA LYS A 143 -0.50 -11.60 12.65
C LYS A 143 -1.70 -10.80 13.15
N LEU A 144 -2.17 -9.86 12.33
CA LEU A 144 -3.35 -9.06 12.63
C LEU A 144 -4.58 -9.95 12.86
N LEU A 145 -4.86 -10.88 11.94
CA LEU A 145 -6.03 -11.76 12.07
C LEU A 145 -5.92 -12.77 13.22
N LYS A 146 -4.70 -13.12 13.62
CA LYS A 146 -4.46 -13.92 14.85
C LYS A 146 -4.74 -13.11 16.11
N SER A 147 -4.45 -11.81 16.13
CA SER A 147 -4.77 -10.93 17.26
C SER A 147 -6.25 -10.53 17.30
N GLU A 148 -6.85 -10.29 16.15
CA GLU A 148 -8.26 -9.86 15.99
C GLU A 148 -9.15 -11.06 15.64
N THR A 149 -9.39 -11.94 16.60
CA THR A 149 -10.06 -13.24 16.37
C THR A 149 -11.50 -13.13 15.89
N ALA A 150 -12.19 -12.04 16.20
CA ALA A 150 -13.56 -11.77 15.77
C ALA A 150 -13.66 -11.24 14.33
N TRP A 151 -12.56 -10.82 13.72
CA TRP A 151 -12.61 -10.22 12.39
C TRP A 151 -12.66 -11.27 11.29
N SER A 152 -13.55 -11.04 10.32
CA SER A 152 -13.59 -11.75 9.05
C SER A 152 -13.27 -10.77 7.93
N LEU A 153 -12.61 -11.24 6.88
CA LEU A 153 -12.19 -10.41 5.76
C LEU A 153 -12.78 -10.90 4.43
N LEU A 154 -13.19 -9.95 3.60
CA LEU A 154 -13.31 -10.12 2.16
C LEU A 154 -12.04 -9.56 1.51
N ILE A 155 -11.40 -10.39 0.70
CA ILE A 155 -10.22 -10.06 -0.09
C ILE A 155 -10.69 -9.70 -1.49
N GLU A 156 -10.51 -8.44 -1.90
CA GLU A 156 -10.93 -7.94 -3.22
C GLU A 156 -9.70 -7.81 -4.12
N GLY A 157 -9.74 -8.47 -5.28
CA GLY A 157 -8.73 -8.35 -6.33
C GLY A 157 -9.18 -7.37 -7.42
N HIS A 158 -8.24 -6.54 -7.90
CA HIS A 158 -8.50 -5.56 -8.96
C HIS A 158 -7.38 -5.57 -10.00
N THR A 159 -7.70 -5.19 -11.23
CA THR A 159 -6.76 -4.96 -12.33
C THR A 159 -6.84 -3.52 -12.82
N ASP A 160 -5.90 -3.12 -13.64
CA ASP A 160 -6.07 -1.99 -14.54
C ASP A 160 -6.96 -2.37 -15.75
N ALA A 161 -7.16 -1.44 -16.67
CA ALA A 161 -7.99 -1.64 -17.85
C ALA A 161 -7.21 -2.25 -19.04
N THR A 162 -5.98 -2.70 -18.85
CA THR A 162 -5.21 -3.37 -19.91
C THR A 162 -5.74 -4.78 -20.13
N GLY A 163 -6.05 -5.13 -21.38
CA GLY A 163 -6.60 -6.43 -21.73
C GLY A 163 -8.14 -6.51 -21.71
N GLY A 164 -8.66 -7.70 -21.88
CA GLY A 164 -10.10 -7.94 -21.97
C GLY A 164 -10.78 -7.98 -20.60
N SER A 165 -12.00 -7.45 -20.50
CA SER A 165 -12.75 -7.38 -19.23
C SER A 165 -12.97 -8.76 -18.60
N ALA A 166 -13.35 -9.77 -19.38
CA ALA A 166 -13.57 -11.14 -18.89
C ALA A 166 -12.26 -11.77 -18.34
N HIS A 167 -11.14 -11.54 -19.04
CA HIS A 167 -9.82 -11.97 -18.59
C HIS A 167 -9.43 -11.27 -17.27
N ASN A 168 -9.58 -9.96 -17.20
CA ASN A 168 -9.29 -9.17 -15.99
C ASN A 168 -10.15 -9.60 -14.80
N GLN A 169 -11.43 -9.95 -15.06
CA GLN A 169 -12.31 -10.49 -14.04
C GLN A 169 -11.77 -11.82 -13.48
N ALA A 170 -11.38 -12.76 -14.35
CA ALA A 170 -10.81 -14.04 -13.93
C ALA A 170 -9.47 -13.87 -13.22
N LEU A 171 -8.57 -13.04 -13.74
CA LEU A 171 -7.25 -12.78 -13.14
C LEU A 171 -7.36 -12.18 -11.75
N SER A 172 -8.24 -11.19 -11.57
CA SER A 172 -8.45 -10.56 -10.26
C SER A 172 -9.03 -11.54 -9.23
N GLN A 173 -9.92 -12.43 -9.66
CA GLN A 173 -10.46 -13.50 -8.81
C GLN A 173 -9.34 -14.46 -8.37
N GLN A 174 -8.51 -14.93 -9.30
CA GLN A 174 -7.38 -15.82 -8.99
C GLN A 174 -6.37 -15.17 -8.04
N ARG A 175 -6.10 -13.87 -8.19
CA ARG A 175 -5.21 -13.12 -7.28
C ARG A 175 -5.79 -13.02 -5.87
N ALA A 176 -7.08 -12.76 -5.75
CA ALA A 176 -7.75 -12.74 -4.45
C ALA A 176 -7.76 -14.13 -3.79
N GLU A 177 -7.94 -15.19 -4.57
CA GLU A 177 -7.85 -16.59 -4.11
C GLU A 177 -6.44 -16.96 -3.65
N ALA A 178 -5.40 -16.54 -4.36
CA ALA A 178 -4.01 -16.76 -3.96
C ALA A 178 -3.69 -16.10 -2.61
N VAL A 179 -4.15 -14.86 -2.40
CA VAL A 179 -4.01 -14.18 -1.11
C VAL A 179 -4.79 -14.93 -0.02
N LYS A 180 -6.04 -15.33 -0.27
CA LYS A 180 -6.84 -16.15 0.66
C LYS A 180 -6.12 -17.43 1.05
N ALA A 181 -5.56 -18.14 0.06
CA ALA A 181 -4.82 -19.38 0.28
C ALA A 181 -3.58 -19.14 1.16
N TYR A 182 -2.84 -18.04 0.91
CA TYR A 182 -1.68 -17.67 1.73
C TYR A 182 -2.07 -17.43 3.19
N LEU A 183 -3.14 -16.66 3.44
CA LEU A 183 -3.62 -16.39 4.79
C LEU A 183 -4.10 -17.68 5.49
N GLY A 184 -4.75 -18.57 4.75
CA GLY A 184 -5.16 -19.89 5.23
C GLY A 184 -3.97 -20.76 5.63
N ALA A 185 -2.92 -20.82 4.80
CA ALA A 185 -1.66 -21.49 5.10
C ALA A 185 -0.97 -20.88 6.34
N GLY A 186 -1.16 -19.59 6.58
CA GLY A 186 -0.73 -18.89 7.79
C GLY A 186 -1.54 -19.25 9.05
N GLY A 187 -2.55 -20.11 8.93
CA GLY A 187 -3.36 -20.60 10.06
C GLY A 187 -4.65 -19.80 10.32
N ILE A 188 -5.10 -19.01 9.35
CA ILE A 188 -6.39 -18.32 9.47
C ILE A 188 -7.51 -19.25 8.98
N VAL A 189 -8.53 -19.45 9.84
CA VAL A 189 -9.66 -20.36 9.56
C VAL A 189 -10.42 -19.89 8.31
N ALA A 190 -10.70 -20.82 7.40
CA ALA A 190 -11.29 -20.54 6.08
C ALA A 190 -12.64 -19.80 6.13
N SER A 191 -13.45 -20.06 7.17
CA SER A 191 -14.74 -19.38 7.39
C SER A 191 -14.62 -17.86 7.63
N ARG A 192 -13.44 -17.39 8.05
CA ARG A 192 -13.15 -15.96 8.25
C ARG A 192 -12.68 -15.25 6.98
N LEU A 193 -12.47 -16.00 5.90
CA LEU A 193 -11.89 -15.48 4.67
C LEU A 193 -12.82 -15.71 3.48
N THR A 194 -13.25 -14.64 2.85
CA THR A 194 -13.91 -14.66 1.55
C THR A 194 -13.09 -13.89 0.53
N CYS A 195 -13.27 -14.15 -0.76
CA CYS A 195 -12.57 -13.42 -1.82
C CYS A 195 -13.49 -13.12 -2.99
N ALA A 196 -13.21 -12.03 -3.70
CA ALA A 196 -13.91 -11.63 -4.91
C ALA A 196 -12.95 -10.90 -5.86
N GLY A 197 -13.06 -11.19 -7.16
CA GLY A 197 -12.44 -10.42 -8.21
C GLY A 197 -13.39 -9.35 -8.73
N PHE A 198 -12.86 -8.19 -9.05
CA PHE A 198 -13.61 -7.08 -9.64
C PHE A 198 -13.03 -6.64 -10.99
N GLY A 199 -11.96 -7.31 -11.46
CA GLY A 199 -11.29 -6.90 -12.68
C GLY A 199 -11.01 -5.42 -12.71
N GLN A 200 -11.33 -4.78 -13.81
CA GLN A 200 -11.17 -3.35 -14.05
C GLN A 200 -12.38 -2.49 -13.67
N SER A 201 -13.45 -3.09 -13.11
CA SER A 201 -14.74 -2.42 -12.92
C SER A 201 -14.77 -1.38 -11.80
N ARG A 202 -13.77 -1.41 -10.90
CA ARG A 202 -13.67 -0.49 -9.75
C ARG A 202 -12.32 0.23 -9.73
N PRO A 203 -12.05 1.11 -10.71
CA PRO A 203 -10.80 1.85 -10.75
C PRO A 203 -10.75 2.88 -9.63
N VAL A 204 -9.55 3.09 -9.08
CA VAL A 204 -9.27 4.13 -8.05
C VAL A 204 -8.43 5.26 -8.63
N ALA A 205 -7.94 5.11 -9.86
CA ALA A 205 -7.22 6.11 -10.62
C ALA A 205 -7.48 5.95 -12.11
N GLY A 206 -7.11 6.96 -12.92
CA GLY A 206 -7.20 6.87 -14.36
C GLY A 206 -6.31 5.76 -14.92
N ASN A 207 -6.77 5.09 -15.99
CA ASN A 207 -6.00 4.04 -16.68
C ASN A 207 -5.10 4.57 -17.81
N ASP A 208 -5.13 5.85 -18.08
CA ASP A 208 -4.37 6.55 -19.11
C ASP A 208 -2.90 6.70 -18.78
N THR A 209 -2.52 6.67 -17.50
CA THR A 209 -1.13 6.75 -17.04
C THR A 209 -0.67 5.43 -16.41
N GLU A 210 0.64 5.13 -16.50
CA GLU A 210 1.20 3.95 -15.82
C GLU A 210 1.03 4.03 -14.30
N LEU A 211 1.17 5.22 -13.73
CA LEU A 211 0.94 5.44 -12.29
C LEU A 211 -0.50 5.09 -11.90
N GLY A 212 -1.49 5.54 -12.67
CA GLY A 212 -2.90 5.22 -12.40
C GLY A 212 -3.20 3.74 -12.59
N ARG A 213 -2.67 3.11 -13.64
CA ARG A 213 -2.77 1.66 -13.81
C ARG A 213 -2.15 0.89 -12.64
N ALA A 214 -0.97 1.30 -12.18
CA ALA A 214 -0.32 0.69 -11.02
C ALA A 214 -1.17 0.79 -9.74
N GLN A 215 -1.92 1.87 -9.54
CA GLN A 215 -2.85 2.00 -8.43
C GLN A 215 -4.09 1.10 -8.58
N ASN A 216 -4.53 0.86 -9.82
CA ASN A 216 -5.67 -0.02 -10.11
C ASN A 216 -5.31 -1.50 -9.93
N ARG A 217 -4.07 -1.92 -10.22
CA ARG A 217 -3.56 -3.27 -9.94
C ARG A 217 -3.33 -3.44 -8.44
N ARG A 218 -4.35 -3.80 -7.68
CA ARG A 218 -4.29 -3.84 -6.21
C ARG A 218 -5.10 -4.98 -5.60
N VAL A 219 -4.81 -5.25 -4.35
CA VAL A 219 -5.64 -6.07 -3.45
C VAL A 219 -6.17 -5.17 -2.33
N GLU A 220 -7.44 -5.28 -2.01
CA GLU A 220 -8.05 -4.61 -0.86
C GLU A 220 -8.58 -5.64 0.15
N LEU A 221 -8.51 -5.31 1.42
CA LEU A 221 -9.16 -6.04 2.49
C LEU A 221 -10.38 -5.26 2.96
N VAL A 222 -11.51 -5.95 3.10
CA VAL A 222 -12.74 -5.39 3.66
C VAL A 222 -13.12 -6.21 4.89
N ARG A 223 -13.21 -5.54 6.04
CA ARG A 223 -13.66 -6.15 7.28
C ARG A 223 -15.17 -6.37 7.24
N LYS A 224 -15.61 -7.56 7.61
CA LYS A 224 -17.00 -7.96 7.76
C LYS A 224 -17.38 -8.09 9.22
#